data_46a1ceaa8174d59e3886ab948fdc9794
#
_entry.id   46a1ceaa8174d59e3886ab948fdc9794
#
_cell.length_a   1.000
_cell.length_b   1.000
_cell.length_c   1.000
_cell.angle_alpha   90.00
_cell.angle_beta   90.00
_cell.angle_gamma   90.00
#
_symmetry.space_group_name_H-M   'P 1'
#
loop_
_entity.id
_entity.type
_entity.pdbx_description
1 polymer ?
#
loop_
_entity_poly.entity_id
_entity_poly.type
_entity_poly.pdbx_seq_one_letter_code
_entity_poly.pdbx_strand_id
1 'polypeptide(L)'
;MTITNPLTQPSTLPYGLQDFATITDDHYRDAAIAGMADHLVEIDAIATNTEPPSVENVLDAWESAGQTLRRTLSAFFTHQAADTNDTKDAIEEELAPKLSAHFDAIMLNSALYGRCVELQRRADAGEVILDPQAAWLLHENLKEFRQRGVGLDEDGQTRLKALNSEIATLQTEFSQVVIAGRNAAAVHVTDEAELDGLSEAELAACREAAERRNVDGWVLELINTTGQPMLASLRNRALRQRLFEASVRRGLGDAATGPSTGSETESAPKSTDTRGLIVKLARLRAERATLLGYDHHSAYVADQGCATTTDAVNEILHRVGPAAVANARREADALQAQLDQIEPGATLEPWDWQHLAELERVRRFSLDDNLLRPYLAFEKVLVDGVFASATDLYGITFTRRDDLVGYTSECVSYEVHDADGTPMALVVIDPYARPTKQGGAWMTNLVDQSHLLGELPVVTNNCNLTRPSGGKPALMSWDNVITLFHEFGHDLHGLLSDVRYVSRSGTETPRDFVE
;
A
#
# COMPACT_ATOMS: atom_id res chain seq x y z
N MET A 1 21.61 -15.38 29.03
CA MET A 1 20.44 -14.53 29.15
C MET A 1 19.60 -14.81 27.92
N THR A 2 18.40 -15.34 28.08
CA THR A 2 17.46 -15.46 26.96
C THR A 2 17.13 -14.03 26.53
N ILE A 3 17.52 -13.65 25.32
CA ILE A 3 17.15 -12.34 24.77
C ILE A 3 15.63 -12.39 24.60
N THR A 4 14.91 -11.63 25.41
CA THR A 4 13.45 -11.52 25.29
C THR A 4 13.13 -10.82 23.97
N ASN A 5 12.26 -11.39 23.15
CA ASN A 5 11.84 -10.77 21.89
C ASN A 5 11.22 -9.39 22.18
N PRO A 6 11.77 -8.28 21.66
CA PRO A 6 11.33 -6.94 21.98
C PRO A 6 9.87 -6.67 21.58
N LEU A 7 9.34 -7.36 20.57
CA LEU A 7 7.96 -7.19 20.09
C LEU A 7 6.90 -7.80 21.02
N THR A 8 7.27 -8.69 21.93
CA THR A 8 6.33 -9.32 22.90
C THR A 8 5.97 -8.42 24.08
N GLN A 9 6.63 -7.28 24.21
CA GLN A 9 6.35 -6.29 25.25
C GLN A 9 6.05 -4.92 24.61
N PRO A 10 5.28 -4.05 25.28
CA PRO A 10 5.14 -2.66 24.84
C PRO A 10 6.50 -2.00 24.70
N SER A 11 6.68 -1.18 23.66
CA SER A 11 7.91 -0.40 23.49
C SER A 11 8.09 0.58 24.63
N THR A 12 9.35 0.82 25.02
CA THR A 12 9.73 1.85 26.00
C THR A 12 10.08 3.18 25.36
N LEU A 13 10.13 3.24 24.03
CA LEU A 13 10.36 4.49 23.30
C LEU A 13 9.10 5.37 23.32
N PRO A 14 9.27 6.70 23.20
CA PRO A 14 8.15 7.61 23.05
C PRO A 14 7.18 7.17 21.94
N TYR A 15 5.89 7.44 22.14
CA TYR A 15 4.80 7.08 21.22
C TYR A 15 4.62 5.58 20.97
N GLY A 16 5.28 4.70 21.74
CA GLY A 16 5.25 3.27 21.46
C GLY A 16 6.01 2.87 20.19
N LEU A 17 6.83 3.78 19.61
CA LEU A 17 7.68 3.47 18.45
C LEU A 17 8.52 2.24 18.74
N GLN A 18 8.56 1.30 17.81
CA GLN A 18 9.35 0.08 17.97
C GLN A 18 10.84 0.39 17.90
N ASP A 19 11.64 -0.24 18.76
CA ASP A 19 13.11 -0.14 18.71
C ASP A 19 13.67 -1.03 17.59
N PHE A 20 13.56 -0.56 16.35
CA PHE A 20 13.99 -1.29 15.16
C PHE A 20 15.48 -1.66 15.21
N ALA A 21 16.31 -0.97 15.98
CA ALA A 21 17.73 -1.30 16.13
C ALA A 21 17.95 -2.64 16.86
N THR A 22 17.00 -3.09 17.66
CA THR A 22 17.09 -4.33 18.45
C THR A 22 16.25 -5.48 17.85
N ILE A 23 15.41 -5.21 16.85
CA ILE A 23 14.56 -6.19 16.21
C ILE A 23 15.34 -6.93 15.12
N THR A 24 15.29 -8.27 15.16
CA THR A 24 15.78 -9.14 14.08
C THR A 24 14.61 -9.73 13.29
N ASP A 25 14.86 -10.24 12.08
CA ASP A 25 13.80 -10.82 11.25
C ASP A 25 13.08 -11.99 11.96
N ASP A 26 13.81 -12.86 12.67
CA ASP A 26 13.21 -13.95 13.46
C ASP A 26 12.26 -13.44 14.57
N HIS A 27 12.52 -12.26 15.13
CA HIS A 27 11.63 -11.67 16.15
C HIS A 27 10.24 -11.43 15.61
N TYR A 28 10.10 -11.03 14.34
CA TYR A 28 8.78 -10.83 13.71
C TYR A 28 7.98 -12.12 13.64
N ARG A 29 8.60 -13.20 13.12
CA ARG A 29 7.95 -14.52 13.01
C ARG A 29 7.49 -15.02 14.37
N ASP A 30 8.41 -15.06 15.33
CA ASP A 30 8.18 -15.64 16.65
C ASP A 30 7.12 -14.85 17.43
N ALA A 31 7.16 -13.50 17.38
CA ALA A 31 6.18 -12.64 18.03
C ALA A 31 4.80 -12.72 17.35
N ALA A 32 4.74 -12.85 16.01
CA ALA A 32 3.47 -13.03 15.31
C ALA A 32 2.80 -14.35 15.68
N ILE A 33 3.56 -15.46 15.72
CA ILE A 33 3.02 -16.78 16.12
C ILE A 33 2.53 -16.76 17.56
N ALA A 34 3.32 -16.22 18.49
CA ALA A 34 2.92 -16.09 19.90
C ALA A 34 1.70 -15.15 20.03
N GLY A 35 1.73 -13.99 19.36
CA GLY A 35 0.64 -13.02 19.40
C GLY A 35 -0.68 -13.55 18.84
N MET A 36 -0.66 -14.40 17.79
CA MET A 36 -1.87 -15.09 17.32
C MET A 36 -2.43 -16.04 18.38
N ALA A 37 -1.58 -16.78 19.07
CA ALA A 37 -2.03 -17.71 20.12
C ALA A 37 -2.65 -16.95 21.31
N ASP A 38 -1.97 -15.91 21.79
CA ASP A 38 -2.45 -15.07 22.90
C ASP A 38 -3.78 -14.39 22.54
N HIS A 39 -3.88 -13.82 21.32
CA HIS A 39 -5.09 -13.17 20.84
C HIS A 39 -6.30 -14.13 20.83
N LEU A 40 -6.13 -15.38 20.40
CA LEU A 40 -7.22 -16.37 20.43
C LEU A 40 -7.67 -16.71 21.86
N VAL A 41 -6.74 -16.72 22.82
CA VAL A 41 -7.10 -16.91 24.26
C VAL A 41 -7.90 -15.72 24.77
N GLU A 42 -7.52 -14.50 24.42
CA GLU A 42 -8.24 -13.27 24.79
C GLU A 42 -9.65 -13.24 24.16
N ILE A 43 -9.77 -13.59 22.88
CA ILE A 43 -11.07 -13.71 22.18
C ILE A 43 -11.96 -14.79 22.80
N ASP A 44 -11.40 -15.96 23.16
CA ASP A 44 -12.15 -17.03 23.82
C ASP A 44 -12.68 -16.59 25.20
N ALA A 45 -11.88 -15.83 25.97
CA ALA A 45 -12.31 -15.24 27.22
C ALA A 45 -13.49 -14.28 27.06
N ILE A 46 -13.52 -13.49 25.97
CA ILE A 46 -14.67 -12.63 25.65
C ILE A 46 -15.87 -13.49 25.24
N ALA A 47 -15.69 -14.45 24.35
CA ALA A 47 -16.75 -15.28 23.81
C ALA A 47 -17.45 -16.13 24.86
N THR A 48 -16.69 -16.63 25.84
CA THR A 48 -17.17 -17.52 26.91
C THR A 48 -17.55 -16.78 28.19
N ASN A 49 -17.43 -15.46 28.27
CA ASN A 49 -17.82 -14.67 29.42
C ASN A 49 -19.33 -14.82 29.69
N THR A 50 -19.66 -15.23 30.93
CA THR A 50 -21.05 -15.50 31.36
C THR A 50 -21.79 -14.26 31.85
N GLU A 51 -21.10 -13.14 32.06
CA GLU A 51 -21.74 -11.88 32.43
C GLU A 51 -22.59 -11.33 31.28
N PRO A 52 -23.68 -10.61 31.55
CA PRO A 52 -24.47 -9.98 30.51
C PRO A 52 -23.59 -9.07 29.63
N PRO A 53 -23.71 -9.13 28.29
CA PRO A 53 -22.90 -8.31 27.40
C PRO A 53 -23.04 -6.80 27.67
N SER A 54 -21.91 -6.12 27.79
CA SER A 54 -21.80 -4.69 27.97
C SER A 54 -20.74 -4.12 26.98
N VAL A 55 -20.63 -2.79 26.90
CA VAL A 55 -19.57 -2.14 26.10
C VAL A 55 -18.20 -2.62 26.57
N GLU A 56 -17.98 -2.65 27.88
CA GLU A 56 -16.68 -2.96 28.49
C GLU A 56 -16.28 -4.43 28.26
N ASN A 57 -17.21 -5.37 28.41
CA ASN A 57 -16.88 -6.81 28.36
C ASN A 57 -17.05 -7.43 26.96
N VAL A 58 -17.43 -6.63 25.94
CA VAL A 58 -17.50 -7.04 24.54
C VAL A 58 -16.63 -6.13 23.68
N LEU A 59 -16.96 -4.85 23.54
CA LEU A 59 -16.30 -3.94 22.61
C LEU A 59 -14.93 -3.52 23.11
N ASP A 60 -14.85 -2.96 24.33
CA ASP A 60 -13.57 -2.51 24.91
C ASP A 60 -12.61 -3.69 25.10
N ALA A 61 -13.14 -4.85 25.53
CA ALA A 61 -12.34 -6.06 25.68
C ALA A 61 -11.77 -6.54 24.32
N TRP A 62 -12.59 -6.52 23.25
CA TRP A 62 -12.13 -6.93 21.92
C TRP A 62 -11.11 -5.96 21.33
N GLU A 63 -11.36 -4.65 21.41
CA GLU A 63 -10.42 -3.62 20.95
C GLU A 63 -9.08 -3.67 21.71
N SER A 64 -9.11 -4.11 22.96
CA SER A 64 -7.92 -4.29 23.79
C SER A 64 -7.18 -5.61 23.54
N ALA A 65 -7.80 -6.56 22.83
CA ALA A 65 -7.21 -7.87 22.56
C ALA A 65 -6.18 -7.79 21.40
N GLY A 66 -5.26 -8.75 21.36
CA GLY A 66 -4.31 -8.92 20.26
C GLY A 66 -3.25 -7.84 20.13
N GLN A 67 -2.95 -7.06 21.16
CA GLN A 67 -1.97 -5.95 21.08
C GLN A 67 -0.59 -6.40 20.63
N THR A 68 -0.11 -7.57 21.10
CA THR A 68 1.19 -8.12 20.66
C THR A 68 1.18 -8.42 19.17
N LEU A 69 0.12 -9.04 18.67
CA LEU A 69 -0.02 -9.35 17.24
C LEU A 69 -0.09 -8.07 16.41
N ARG A 70 -0.97 -7.12 16.77
CA ARG A 70 -1.12 -5.84 16.07
C ARG A 70 0.20 -5.10 15.94
N ARG A 71 0.90 -4.88 17.08
CA ARG A 71 2.21 -4.22 17.12
C ARG A 71 3.24 -4.93 16.24
N THR A 72 3.28 -6.27 16.29
CA THR A 72 4.20 -7.08 15.50
C THR A 72 3.92 -6.96 14.00
N LEU A 73 2.66 -7.08 13.59
CA LEU A 73 2.27 -7.02 12.19
C LEU A 73 2.47 -5.63 11.59
N SER A 74 2.11 -4.57 12.33
CA SER A 74 2.36 -3.19 11.89
C SER A 74 3.86 -2.94 11.64
N ALA A 75 4.72 -3.31 12.61
CA ALA A 75 6.16 -3.18 12.45
C ALA A 75 6.72 -4.06 11.31
N PHE A 76 6.26 -5.32 11.19
CA PHE A 76 6.71 -6.26 10.18
C PHE A 76 6.38 -5.78 8.77
N PHE A 77 5.10 -5.52 8.49
CA PHE A 77 4.68 -5.14 7.15
C PHE A 77 5.22 -3.78 6.71
N THR A 78 5.36 -2.82 7.65
CA THR A 78 6.02 -1.55 7.36
C THR A 78 7.49 -1.76 6.97
N HIS A 79 8.23 -2.55 7.75
CA HIS A 79 9.64 -2.83 7.47
C HIS A 79 9.82 -3.66 6.21
N GLN A 80 8.99 -4.68 5.99
CA GLN A 80 9.02 -5.54 4.80
C GLN A 80 8.74 -4.74 3.53
N ALA A 81 7.74 -3.87 3.51
CA ALA A 81 7.44 -3.02 2.35
C ALA A 81 8.56 -2.01 2.05
N ALA A 82 9.21 -1.48 3.09
CA ALA A 82 10.21 -0.44 2.96
C ALA A 82 11.65 -0.95 2.78
N ASP A 83 11.99 -2.11 3.34
CA ASP A 83 13.34 -2.68 3.27
C ASP A 83 13.30 -4.20 3.46
N THR A 84 12.84 -4.92 2.42
CA THR A 84 12.72 -6.38 2.46
C THR A 84 14.07 -7.09 2.25
N ASN A 85 14.07 -8.39 2.55
CA ASN A 85 15.12 -9.35 2.23
C ASN A 85 14.52 -10.76 2.12
N ASP A 86 15.31 -11.74 1.65
CA ASP A 86 14.86 -13.13 1.45
C ASP A 86 14.25 -13.75 2.73
N THR A 87 14.73 -13.36 3.92
CA THR A 87 14.20 -13.84 5.20
C THR A 87 12.83 -13.29 5.50
N LYS A 88 12.62 -11.96 5.31
CA LYS A 88 11.32 -11.33 5.51
C LYS A 88 10.30 -11.84 4.50
N ASP A 89 10.70 -12.04 3.25
CA ASP A 89 9.82 -12.59 2.21
C ASP A 89 9.37 -14.03 2.57
N ALA A 90 10.28 -14.86 3.07
CA ALA A 90 9.95 -16.21 3.56
C ALA A 90 9.03 -16.18 4.80
N ILE A 91 9.22 -15.21 5.70
CA ILE A 91 8.34 -15.02 6.86
C ILE A 91 6.94 -14.60 6.41
N GLU A 92 6.82 -13.69 5.44
CA GLU A 92 5.52 -13.30 4.87
C GLU A 92 4.80 -14.49 4.26
N GLU A 93 5.48 -15.30 3.44
CA GLU A 93 4.94 -16.53 2.85
C GLU A 93 4.44 -17.52 3.92
N GLU A 94 5.18 -17.66 5.02
CA GLU A 94 4.80 -18.51 6.15
C GLU A 94 3.60 -17.96 6.92
N LEU A 95 3.56 -16.65 7.18
CA LEU A 95 2.54 -16.03 8.02
C LEU A 95 1.21 -15.84 7.30
N ALA A 96 1.20 -15.60 5.98
CA ALA A 96 -0.01 -15.28 5.23
C ALA A 96 -1.16 -16.31 5.43
N PRO A 97 -0.95 -17.63 5.25
CA PRO A 97 -2.02 -18.62 5.50
C PRO A 97 -2.37 -18.75 6.98
N LYS A 98 -1.42 -18.55 7.91
CA LYS A 98 -1.67 -18.61 9.36
C LYS A 98 -2.51 -17.43 9.83
N LEU A 99 -2.24 -16.23 9.33
CA LEU A 99 -3.03 -15.04 9.60
C LEU A 99 -4.45 -15.16 9.04
N SER A 100 -4.58 -15.67 7.81
CA SER A 100 -5.92 -15.95 7.25
C SER A 100 -6.72 -16.89 8.15
N ALA A 101 -6.12 -18.01 8.60
CA ALA A 101 -6.77 -18.96 9.49
C ALA A 101 -7.08 -18.36 10.87
N HIS A 102 -6.19 -17.51 11.40
CA HIS A 102 -6.37 -16.80 12.66
C HIS A 102 -7.58 -15.87 12.62
N PHE A 103 -7.67 -15.01 11.59
CA PHE A 103 -8.81 -14.10 11.45
C PHE A 103 -10.11 -14.83 11.13
N ASP A 104 -10.07 -15.91 10.36
CA ASP A 104 -11.24 -16.78 10.14
C ASP A 104 -11.71 -17.41 11.46
N ALA A 105 -10.80 -17.81 12.36
CA ALA A 105 -11.16 -18.36 13.66
C ALA A 105 -11.91 -17.36 14.55
N ILE A 106 -11.56 -16.07 14.47
CA ILE A 106 -12.24 -14.98 15.19
C ILE A 106 -13.59 -14.68 14.54
N MET A 107 -13.60 -14.43 13.24
CA MET A 107 -14.79 -13.97 12.51
C MET A 107 -15.86 -15.04 12.28
N LEU A 108 -15.51 -16.31 12.43
CA LEU A 108 -16.45 -17.43 12.39
C LEU A 108 -16.81 -17.94 13.80
N ASN A 109 -16.38 -17.24 14.87
CA ASN A 109 -16.73 -17.59 16.24
C ASN A 109 -18.18 -17.19 16.56
N SER A 110 -19.07 -18.17 16.53
CA SER A 110 -20.50 -17.98 16.77
C SER A 110 -20.82 -17.52 18.20
N ALA A 111 -19.99 -17.86 19.18
CA ALA A 111 -20.19 -17.42 20.57
C ALA A 111 -19.86 -15.92 20.71
N LEU A 112 -18.74 -15.45 20.13
CA LEU A 112 -18.39 -14.03 20.08
C LEU A 112 -19.46 -13.22 19.34
N TYR A 113 -19.90 -13.71 18.16
CA TYR A 113 -21.01 -13.11 17.41
C TYR A 113 -22.29 -13.02 18.24
N GLY A 114 -22.64 -14.09 18.96
CA GLY A 114 -23.80 -14.13 19.84
C GLY A 114 -23.76 -13.06 20.95
N ARG A 115 -22.57 -12.77 21.50
CA ARG A 115 -22.40 -11.69 22.46
C ARG A 115 -22.63 -10.31 21.86
N CYS A 116 -22.13 -10.09 20.63
CA CYS A 116 -22.39 -8.83 19.90
C CYS A 116 -23.89 -8.66 19.58
N VAL A 117 -24.58 -9.72 19.14
CA VAL A 117 -26.02 -9.71 18.88
C VAL A 117 -26.83 -9.42 20.15
N GLU A 118 -26.46 -10.05 21.28
CA GLU A 118 -27.13 -9.79 22.54
C GLU A 118 -26.86 -8.38 23.08
N LEU A 119 -25.65 -7.84 22.88
CA LEU A 119 -25.34 -6.45 23.22
C LEU A 119 -26.23 -5.49 22.41
N GLN A 120 -26.39 -5.73 21.09
CA GLN A 120 -27.29 -4.95 20.24
C GLN A 120 -28.74 -5.03 20.73
N ARG A 121 -29.24 -6.25 21.04
CA ARG A 121 -30.60 -6.44 21.59
C ARG A 121 -30.80 -5.64 22.86
N ARG A 122 -29.82 -5.66 23.77
CA ARG A 122 -29.89 -4.96 25.07
C ARG A 122 -29.87 -3.43 24.87
N ALA A 123 -29.09 -2.95 23.89
CA ALA A 123 -29.07 -1.52 23.51
C ALA A 123 -30.43 -1.09 22.94
N ASP A 124 -31.02 -1.89 22.04
CA ASP A 124 -32.34 -1.63 21.45
C ASP A 124 -33.48 -1.64 22.53
N ALA A 125 -33.31 -2.45 23.57
CA ALA A 125 -34.23 -2.48 24.71
C ALA A 125 -33.98 -1.36 25.74
N GLY A 126 -32.96 -0.53 25.56
CA GLY A 126 -32.59 0.52 26.49
C GLY A 126 -31.93 0.03 27.78
N GLU A 127 -31.50 -1.25 27.84
CA GLU A 127 -30.79 -1.85 28.99
C GLU A 127 -29.31 -1.43 29.05
N VAL A 128 -28.71 -1.08 27.90
CA VAL A 128 -27.34 -0.60 27.75
C VAL A 128 -27.36 0.67 26.90
N ILE A 129 -26.61 1.68 27.32
CA ILE A 129 -26.44 2.91 26.54
C ILE A 129 -25.14 2.79 25.76
N LEU A 130 -25.24 2.88 24.45
CA LEU A 130 -24.09 2.99 23.55
C LEU A 130 -23.82 4.46 23.23
N ASP A 131 -22.59 4.91 23.40
CA ASP A 131 -22.18 6.17 22.81
C ASP A 131 -22.08 6.03 21.28
N PRO A 132 -21.98 7.14 20.50
CA PRO A 132 -21.97 7.06 19.04
C PRO A 132 -20.85 6.18 18.47
N GLN A 133 -19.65 6.18 19.06
CA GLN A 133 -18.54 5.35 18.60
C GLN A 133 -18.76 3.88 18.90
N ALA A 134 -19.25 3.54 20.10
CA ALA A 134 -19.59 2.17 20.46
C ALA A 134 -20.73 1.62 19.59
N ALA A 135 -21.75 2.43 19.30
CA ALA A 135 -22.85 2.04 18.42
C ALA A 135 -22.35 1.77 16.99
N TRP A 136 -21.49 2.63 16.47
CA TRP A 136 -20.88 2.45 15.15
C TRP A 136 -19.98 1.21 15.11
N LEU A 137 -19.10 1.02 16.10
CA LEU A 137 -18.22 -0.15 16.18
C LEU A 137 -19.03 -1.45 16.23
N LEU A 138 -20.07 -1.53 17.05
CA LEU A 138 -20.94 -2.70 17.14
C LEU A 138 -21.65 -2.98 15.81
N HIS A 139 -22.15 -1.94 15.14
CA HIS A 139 -22.78 -2.05 13.83
C HIS A 139 -21.82 -2.65 12.79
N GLU A 140 -20.60 -2.10 12.69
CA GLU A 140 -19.59 -2.56 11.75
C GLU A 140 -19.12 -3.99 12.08
N ASN A 141 -18.88 -4.31 13.34
CA ASN A 141 -18.51 -5.67 13.74
C ASN A 141 -19.60 -6.69 13.37
N LEU A 142 -20.87 -6.39 13.62
CA LEU A 142 -21.99 -7.24 13.23
C LEU A 142 -22.13 -7.38 11.71
N LYS A 143 -21.85 -6.31 10.97
CA LYS A 143 -21.81 -6.33 9.50
C LYS A 143 -20.67 -7.23 9.01
N GLU A 144 -19.48 -7.05 9.55
CA GLU A 144 -18.30 -7.84 9.18
C GLU A 144 -18.47 -9.33 9.47
N PHE A 145 -18.99 -9.71 10.65
CA PHE A 145 -19.31 -11.10 10.96
C PHE A 145 -20.21 -11.74 9.91
N ARG A 146 -21.28 -11.04 9.50
CA ARG A 146 -22.19 -11.56 8.46
C ARG A 146 -21.49 -11.69 7.11
N GLN A 147 -20.71 -10.70 6.72
CA GLN A 147 -19.94 -10.71 5.47
C GLN A 147 -18.85 -11.78 5.45
N ARG A 148 -18.30 -12.11 6.63
CA ARG A 148 -17.32 -13.19 6.80
C ARG A 148 -17.94 -14.57 6.97
N GLY A 149 -19.27 -14.68 6.96
CA GLY A 149 -19.98 -15.96 6.88
C GLY A 149 -20.23 -16.65 8.21
N VAL A 150 -20.30 -15.93 9.34
CA VAL A 150 -20.62 -16.50 10.66
C VAL A 150 -21.98 -17.22 10.66
N GLY A 151 -22.91 -16.83 9.80
CA GLY A 151 -24.24 -17.45 9.67
C GLY A 151 -24.28 -18.72 8.81
N LEU A 152 -23.15 -19.14 8.22
CA LEU A 152 -23.07 -20.39 7.46
C LEU A 152 -23.14 -21.59 8.42
N ASP A 153 -23.68 -22.70 7.90
CA ASP A 153 -23.58 -23.99 8.58
C ASP A 153 -22.13 -24.52 8.58
N GLU A 154 -21.89 -25.62 9.27
CA GLU A 154 -20.54 -26.19 9.47
C GLU A 154 -19.86 -26.55 8.13
N ASP A 155 -20.62 -27.07 7.17
CA ASP A 155 -20.12 -27.41 5.82
C ASP A 155 -19.75 -26.13 5.05
N GLY A 156 -20.59 -25.10 5.10
CA GLY A 156 -20.36 -23.79 4.51
C GLY A 156 -19.12 -23.09 5.09
N GLN A 157 -18.97 -23.10 6.42
CA GLN A 157 -17.78 -22.53 7.07
C GLN A 157 -16.51 -23.28 6.71
N THR A 158 -16.56 -24.62 6.63
CA THR A 158 -15.42 -25.45 6.20
C THR A 158 -15.04 -25.11 4.76
N ARG A 159 -16.02 -24.98 3.85
CA ARG A 159 -15.77 -24.58 2.45
C ARG A 159 -15.20 -23.17 2.38
N LEU A 160 -15.72 -22.22 3.15
CA LEU A 160 -15.25 -20.84 3.18
C LEU A 160 -13.79 -20.75 3.60
N LYS A 161 -13.39 -21.45 4.66
CA LYS A 161 -11.99 -21.52 5.12
C LYS A 161 -11.07 -22.07 4.05
N ALA A 162 -11.48 -23.12 3.34
CA ALA A 162 -10.71 -23.68 2.23
C ALA A 162 -10.55 -22.67 1.08
N LEU A 163 -11.63 -21.94 0.71
CA LEU A 163 -11.59 -20.90 -0.31
C LEU A 163 -10.67 -19.75 0.08
N ASN A 164 -10.77 -19.26 1.30
CA ASN A 164 -9.93 -18.15 1.80
C ASN A 164 -8.45 -18.53 1.79
N SER A 165 -8.10 -19.72 2.25
CA SER A 165 -6.72 -20.22 2.26
C SER A 165 -6.15 -20.35 0.83
N GLU A 166 -6.95 -20.91 -0.11
CA GLU A 166 -6.51 -21.05 -1.50
C GLU A 166 -6.38 -19.70 -2.20
N ILE A 167 -7.31 -18.76 -1.97
CA ILE A 167 -7.23 -17.39 -2.50
C ILE A 167 -5.98 -16.68 -1.98
N ALA A 168 -5.68 -16.75 -0.67
CA ALA A 168 -4.50 -16.11 -0.08
C ALA A 168 -3.20 -16.65 -0.71
N THR A 169 -3.07 -17.97 -0.83
CA THR A 169 -1.91 -18.60 -1.48
C THR A 169 -1.73 -18.13 -2.92
N LEU A 170 -2.83 -18.11 -3.70
CA LEU A 170 -2.79 -17.69 -5.10
C LEU A 170 -2.53 -16.19 -5.28
N GLN A 171 -2.91 -15.35 -4.32
CA GLN A 171 -2.61 -13.93 -4.34
C GLN A 171 -1.12 -13.68 -4.15
N THR A 172 -0.49 -14.39 -3.21
CA THR A 172 0.97 -14.34 -3.01
C THR A 172 1.71 -14.83 -4.25
N GLU A 173 1.30 -16.00 -4.81
CA GLU A 173 1.87 -16.52 -6.07
C GLU A 173 1.71 -15.52 -7.22
N PHE A 174 0.54 -14.89 -7.36
CA PHE A 174 0.28 -13.88 -8.38
C PHE A 174 1.25 -12.69 -8.27
N SER A 175 1.46 -12.17 -7.07
CA SER A 175 2.38 -11.05 -6.82
C SER A 175 3.81 -11.42 -7.22
N GLN A 176 4.29 -12.60 -6.86
CA GLN A 176 5.62 -13.09 -7.24
C GLN A 176 5.76 -13.25 -8.76
N VAL A 177 4.75 -13.81 -9.44
CA VAL A 177 4.75 -13.96 -10.91
C VAL A 177 4.74 -12.60 -11.61
N VAL A 178 4.00 -11.61 -11.08
CA VAL A 178 4.00 -10.23 -11.62
C VAL A 178 5.37 -9.60 -11.50
N ILE A 179 6.05 -9.75 -10.35
CA ILE A 179 7.42 -9.22 -10.14
C ILE A 179 8.40 -9.90 -11.10
N ALA A 180 8.35 -11.23 -11.20
CA ALA A 180 9.18 -11.99 -12.13
C ALA A 180 8.95 -11.56 -13.59
N GLY A 181 7.67 -11.42 -13.99
CA GLY A 181 7.28 -10.95 -15.33
C GLY A 181 7.76 -9.54 -15.65
N ARG A 182 7.65 -8.63 -14.68
CA ARG A 182 8.18 -7.27 -14.80
C ARG A 182 9.69 -7.26 -15.02
N ASN A 183 10.43 -8.02 -14.22
CA ASN A 183 11.89 -8.09 -14.31
C ASN A 183 12.36 -8.74 -15.62
N ALA A 184 11.66 -9.77 -16.09
CA ALA A 184 11.96 -10.44 -17.36
C ALA A 184 11.64 -9.58 -18.59
N ALA A 185 10.67 -8.68 -18.50
CA ALA A 185 10.23 -7.80 -19.60
C ALA A 185 11.06 -6.53 -19.76
N ALA A 186 12.12 -6.32 -18.95
CA ALA A 186 13.02 -5.17 -19.08
C ALA A 186 13.65 -5.09 -20.49
N VAL A 187 13.75 -3.88 -21.04
CA VAL A 187 14.19 -3.66 -22.43
C VAL A 187 15.69 -3.43 -22.48
N HIS A 188 16.42 -4.31 -23.15
CA HIS A 188 17.86 -4.20 -23.38
C HIS A 188 18.16 -3.37 -24.63
N VAL A 189 19.12 -2.44 -24.52
CA VAL A 189 19.60 -1.55 -25.56
C VAL A 189 21.12 -1.60 -25.60
N THR A 190 21.69 -1.73 -26.80
CA THR A 190 23.14 -1.78 -27.01
C THR A 190 23.69 -0.57 -27.77
N ASP A 191 22.82 0.20 -28.41
CA ASP A 191 23.18 1.42 -29.13
C ASP A 191 22.72 2.64 -28.31
N GLU A 192 23.69 3.45 -27.85
CA GLU A 192 23.42 4.66 -27.06
C GLU A 192 22.56 5.67 -27.83
N ALA A 193 22.65 5.69 -29.17
CA ALA A 193 21.86 6.61 -30.00
C ALA A 193 20.33 6.33 -29.89
N GLU A 194 19.90 5.12 -29.54
CA GLU A 194 18.50 4.83 -29.30
C GLU A 194 17.95 5.54 -28.06
N LEU A 195 18.82 5.89 -27.08
CA LEU A 195 18.47 6.48 -25.80
C LEU A 195 18.40 8.02 -25.84
N ASP A 196 18.48 8.63 -27.02
CA ASP A 196 18.38 10.08 -27.18
C ASP A 196 17.11 10.62 -26.49
N GLY A 197 17.31 11.67 -25.70
CA GLY A 197 16.26 12.31 -24.88
C GLY A 197 16.31 11.97 -23.41
N LEU A 198 17.02 10.90 -23.00
CA LEU A 198 17.22 10.61 -21.58
C LEU A 198 18.27 11.54 -20.97
N SER A 199 18.08 11.90 -19.71
CA SER A 199 19.05 12.64 -18.91
C SER A 199 20.27 11.77 -18.55
N GLU A 200 21.39 12.41 -18.17
CA GLU A 200 22.59 11.69 -17.69
C GLU A 200 22.29 10.77 -16.51
N ALA A 201 21.38 11.17 -15.62
CA ALA A 201 20.98 10.36 -14.47
C ALA A 201 20.18 9.12 -14.90
N GLU A 202 19.26 9.25 -15.86
CA GLU A 202 18.51 8.13 -16.42
C GLU A 202 19.42 7.15 -17.18
N LEU A 203 20.36 7.68 -17.96
CA LEU A 203 21.37 6.87 -18.65
C LEU A 203 22.26 6.09 -17.66
N ALA A 204 22.67 6.73 -16.56
CA ALA A 204 23.46 6.08 -15.52
C ALA A 204 22.64 4.96 -14.84
N ALA A 205 21.37 5.20 -14.50
CA ALA A 205 20.49 4.19 -13.92
C ALA A 205 20.27 2.99 -14.85
N CYS A 206 20.08 3.24 -16.15
CA CYS A 206 19.96 2.17 -17.16
C CYS A 206 21.25 1.35 -17.30
N ARG A 207 22.41 2.00 -17.16
CA ARG A 207 23.72 1.31 -17.20
C ARG A 207 23.94 0.45 -15.96
N GLU A 208 23.64 0.97 -14.76
CA GLU A 208 23.67 0.20 -13.52
C GLU A 208 22.72 -1.00 -13.58
N ALA A 209 21.53 -0.84 -14.19
CA ALA A 209 20.59 -1.94 -14.38
C ALA A 209 21.15 -3.03 -15.32
N ALA A 210 21.93 -2.66 -16.34
CA ALA A 210 22.63 -3.58 -17.22
C ALA A 210 23.77 -4.32 -16.47
N GLU A 211 24.55 -3.59 -15.67
CA GLU A 211 25.64 -4.15 -14.84
C GLU A 211 25.09 -5.18 -13.83
N ARG A 212 24.00 -4.86 -13.13
CA ARG A 212 23.34 -5.83 -12.22
C ARG A 212 22.89 -7.11 -12.92
N ARG A 213 22.62 -7.04 -14.22
CA ARG A 213 22.18 -8.18 -15.05
C ARG A 213 23.32 -8.84 -15.82
N ASN A 214 24.59 -8.39 -15.61
CA ASN A 214 25.77 -8.85 -16.31
C ASN A 214 25.62 -8.81 -17.84
N VAL A 215 25.06 -7.71 -18.38
CA VAL A 215 24.94 -7.45 -19.82
C VAL A 215 25.57 -6.13 -20.20
N ASP A 216 26.11 -6.04 -21.42
CA ASP A 216 26.67 -4.81 -21.95
C ASP A 216 25.55 -3.84 -22.38
N GLY A 217 25.83 -2.53 -22.36
CA GLY A 217 24.90 -1.49 -22.80
C GLY A 217 24.00 -0.96 -21.69
N TRP A 218 22.70 -0.91 -21.94
CA TRP A 218 21.70 -0.31 -21.03
C TRP A 218 20.48 -1.19 -20.91
N VAL A 219 19.83 -1.19 -19.74
CA VAL A 219 18.55 -1.87 -19.50
C VAL A 219 17.54 -0.87 -18.97
N LEU A 220 16.43 -0.71 -19.69
CA LEU A 220 15.27 0.07 -19.27
C LEU A 220 14.36 -0.84 -18.45
N GLU A 221 14.33 -0.65 -17.14
CA GLU A 221 13.49 -1.42 -16.23
C GLU A 221 12.05 -0.90 -16.25
N LEU A 222 11.09 -1.82 -16.10
CA LEU A 222 9.68 -1.46 -15.99
C LEU A 222 9.37 -1.15 -14.53
N ILE A 223 9.22 0.13 -14.18
CA ILE A 223 9.06 0.57 -12.79
C ILE A 223 7.61 0.84 -12.40
N ASN A 224 6.79 1.34 -13.33
CA ASN A 224 5.41 1.70 -13.05
C ASN A 224 4.40 0.69 -13.62
N THR A 225 3.20 0.70 -13.03
CA THR A 225 2.10 -0.17 -13.44
C THR A 225 1.32 0.36 -14.64
N THR A 226 1.15 1.67 -14.77
CA THR A 226 0.29 2.30 -15.78
C THR A 226 1.05 2.94 -16.94
N GLY A 227 2.30 3.29 -16.78
CA GLY A 227 3.14 3.88 -17.82
C GLY A 227 4.59 3.95 -17.37
N GLN A 228 5.50 4.03 -18.35
CA GLN A 228 6.92 4.15 -18.06
C GLN A 228 7.35 5.60 -18.22
N PRO A 229 7.93 6.27 -17.21
CA PRO A 229 8.32 7.69 -17.28
C PRO A 229 9.22 8.03 -18.47
N MET A 230 10.13 7.13 -18.83
CA MET A 230 11.03 7.31 -19.96
C MET A 230 10.31 7.48 -21.30
N LEU A 231 9.04 7.05 -21.43
CA LEU A 231 8.25 7.28 -22.65
C LEU A 231 8.05 8.77 -22.95
N ALA A 232 8.06 9.63 -21.95
CA ALA A 232 7.97 11.09 -22.14
C ALA A 232 9.26 11.67 -22.72
N SER A 233 10.42 11.22 -22.24
CA SER A 233 11.74 11.77 -22.56
C SER A 233 12.33 11.19 -23.86
N LEU A 234 12.16 9.88 -24.11
CA LEU A 234 12.74 9.18 -25.25
C LEU A 234 12.29 9.78 -26.59
N ARG A 235 13.23 10.19 -27.44
CA ARG A 235 12.95 10.69 -28.81
C ARG A 235 12.82 9.56 -29.82
N ASN A 236 13.51 8.45 -29.63
CA ASN A 236 13.46 7.29 -30.53
C ASN A 236 12.09 6.59 -30.44
N ARG A 237 11.28 6.75 -31.49
CA ARG A 237 9.91 6.21 -31.56
C ARG A 237 9.88 4.67 -31.50
N ALA A 238 10.83 4.01 -32.15
CA ALA A 238 10.91 2.55 -32.15
C ALA A 238 11.23 2.00 -30.75
N LEU A 239 12.10 2.69 -29.99
CA LEU A 239 12.39 2.31 -28.61
C LEU A 239 11.17 2.58 -27.70
N ARG A 240 10.44 3.70 -27.89
CA ARG A 240 9.18 3.92 -27.17
C ARG A 240 8.18 2.78 -27.41
N GLN A 241 8.03 2.34 -28.67
CA GLN A 241 7.18 1.19 -28.98
C GLN A 241 7.63 -0.06 -28.24
N ARG A 242 8.91 -0.41 -28.28
CA ARG A 242 9.46 -1.58 -27.58
C ARG A 242 9.19 -1.52 -26.07
N LEU A 243 9.43 -0.36 -25.46
CA LEU A 243 9.22 -0.13 -24.03
C LEU A 243 7.73 -0.21 -23.64
N PHE A 244 6.86 0.39 -24.44
CA PHE A 244 5.42 0.33 -24.24
C PHE A 244 4.89 -1.11 -24.37
N GLU A 245 5.24 -1.81 -25.45
CA GLU A 245 4.83 -3.20 -25.68
C GLU A 245 5.33 -4.13 -24.57
N ALA A 246 6.58 -3.98 -24.12
CA ALA A 246 7.12 -4.72 -22.99
C ALA A 246 6.31 -4.45 -21.72
N SER A 247 5.93 -3.20 -21.48
CA SER A 247 5.13 -2.80 -20.30
C SER A 247 3.73 -3.40 -20.32
N VAL A 248 3.01 -3.38 -21.43
CA VAL A 248 1.63 -3.90 -21.52
C VAL A 248 1.57 -5.42 -21.64
N ARG A 249 2.65 -6.07 -22.06
CA ARG A 249 2.75 -7.54 -22.20
C ARG A 249 3.33 -8.25 -20.97
N ARG A 250 3.81 -7.53 -19.96
CA ARG A 250 4.30 -8.16 -18.74
C ARG A 250 3.22 -9.03 -18.10
N GLY A 251 3.60 -10.19 -17.59
CA GLY A 251 2.66 -11.14 -17.01
C GLY A 251 1.91 -12.02 -18.02
N LEU A 252 2.22 -11.92 -19.32
CA LEU A 252 1.65 -12.80 -20.36
C LEU A 252 2.52 -14.03 -20.71
N GLY A 253 3.65 -14.23 -20.03
CA GLY A 253 4.52 -15.38 -20.26
C GLY A 253 5.45 -15.27 -21.49
N ASP A 254 5.22 -14.29 -22.35
CA ASP A 254 5.94 -14.16 -23.64
C ASP A 254 7.27 -13.38 -23.51
N ALA A 255 7.71 -13.10 -22.29
CA ALA A 255 8.87 -12.22 -22.01
C ALA A 255 10.24 -12.90 -22.23
N ALA A 256 10.37 -13.71 -23.25
CA ALA A 256 11.61 -14.38 -23.60
C ALA A 256 12.62 -13.50 -24.37
N THR A 257 12.59 -12.16 -24.24
CA THR A 257 13.46 -11.25 -25.00
C THR A 257 14.41 -10.40 -24.15
N GLY A 258 14.32 -10.48 -22.82
CA GLY A 258 15.25 -9.81 -21.93
C GLY A 258 16.43 -10.72 -21.53
N PRO A 259 17.62 -10.17 -21.27
CA PRO A 259 18.75 -10.95 -20.75
C PRO A 259 18.38 -11.53 -19.39
N SER A 260 18.52 -12.84 -19.25
CA SER A 260 18.32 -13.58 -18.02
C SER A 260 19.20 -13.00 -16.90
N THR A 261 18.62 -12.73 -15.74
CA THR A 261 19.41 -12.46 -14.54
C THR A 261 20.15 -13.74 -14.19
N GLY A 262 21.43 -13.81 -14.51
CA GLY A 262 22.29 -14.96 -14.20
C GLY A 262 22.54 -15.10 -12.70
N SER A 263 21.58 -15.68 -12.01
CA SER A 263 21.81 -16.36 -10.73
C SER A 263 21.30 -17.78 -10.93
N GLU A 264 22.21 -18.66 -11.32
CA GLU A 264 21.99 -20.11 -11.30
C GLU A 264 21.98 -20.60 -9.84
N THR A 265 20.89 -20.34 -9.14
CA THR A 265 20.46 -21.21 -8.05
C THR A 265 19.33 -22.09 -8.60
N GLU A 266 19.49 -23.41 -8.43
CA GLU A 266 18.66 -24.50 -8.96
C GLU A 266 17.20 -24.45 -8.50
N SER A 267 16.45 -23.41 -8.82
CA SER A 267 14.98 -23.45 -8.79
C SER A 267 14.46 -23.25 -10.22
N ALA A 268 13.48 -24.06 -10.63
CA ALA A 268 12.83 -23.94 -11.93
C ALA A 268 12.47 -22.48 -12.20
N PRO A 269 12.61 -21.97 -13.46
CA PRO A 269 12.31 -20.58 -13.76
C PRO A 269 10.89 -20.28 -13.29
N LYS A 270 10.74 -19.28 -12.40
CA LYS A 270 9.40 -18.83 -11.94
C LYS A 270 8.58 -18.45 -13.18
N SER A 271 7.35 -18.95 -13.28
CA SER A 271 6.43 -18.57 -14.34
C SER A 271 6.32 -17.05 -14.41
N THR A 272 6.22 -16.51 -15.62
CA THR A 272 5.91 -15.09 -15.84
C THR A 272 4.50 -14.90 -16.41
N ASP A 273 3.69 -15.96 -16.46
CA ASP A 273 2.32 -15.97 -17.00
C ASP A 273 1.29 -15.94 -15.87
N THR A 274 0.55 -14.85 -15.77
CA THR A 274 -0.49 -14.64 -14.74
C THR A 274 -1.88 -15.11 -15.17
N ARG A 275 -2.11 -15.43 -16.44
CA ARG A 275 -3.46 -15.69 -17.00
C ARG A 275 -4.18 -16.84 -16.30
N GLY A 276 -3.49 -17.93 -16.03
CA GLY A 276 -4.04 -19.09 -15.31
C GLY A 276 -4.45 -18.73 -13.88
N LEU A 277 -3.61 -17.95 -13.19
CA LEU A 277 -3.86 -17.48 -11.82
C LEU A 277 -5.06 -16.53 -11.77
N ILE A 278 -5.16 -15.59 -12.71
CA ILE A 278 -6.31 -14.66 -12.80
C ILE A 278 -7.63 -15.44 -12.95
N VAL A 279 -7.69 -16.41 -13.86
CA VAL A 279 -8.90 -17.21 -14.08
C VAL A 279 -9.25 -18.03 -12.84
N LYS A 280 -8.25 -18.63 -12.19
CA LYS A 280 -8.46 -19.42 -10.97
C LYS A 280 -8.95 -18.55 -9.81
N LEU A 281 -8.30 -17.41 -9.57
CA LEU A 281 -8.72 -16.44 -8.56
C LEU A 281 -10.14 -15.92 -8.80
N ALA A 282 -10.47 -15.58 -10.06
CA ALA A 282 -11.81 -15.11 -10.40
C ALA A 282 -12.89 -16.14 -10.07
N ARG A 283 -12.65 -17.42 -10.38
CA ARG A 283 -13.58 -18.53 -10.06
C ARG A 283 -13.76 -18.73 -8.56
N LEU A 284 -12.66 -18.76 -7.79
CA LEU A 284 -12.72 -18.93 -6.34
C LEU A 284 -13.43 -17.75 -5.66
N ARG A 285 -13.15 -16.52 -6.11
CA ARG A 285 -13.81 -15.32 -5.63
C ARG A 285 -15.31 -15.31 -5.94
N ALA A 286 -15.71 -15.79 -7.13
CA ALA A 286 -17.13 -15.93 -7.50
C ALA A 286 -17.81 -16.98 -6.60
N GLU A 287 -17.18 -18.15 -6.39
CA GLU A 287 -17.69 -19.19 -5.50
C GLU A 287 -17.85 -18.67 -4.07
N ARG A 288 -16.84 -17.96 -3.54
CA ARG A 288 -16.91 -17.34 -2.22
C ARG A 288 -18.07 -16.36 -2.11
N ALA A 289 -18.24 -15.48 -3.09
CA ALA A 289 -19.34 -14.53 -3.10
C ALA A 289 -20.70 -15.22 -3.07
N THR A 290 -20.91 -16.23 -3.91
CA THR A 290 -22.15 -17.04 -3.92
C THR A 290 -22.40 -17.74 -2.60
N LEU A 291 -21.36 -18.33 -1.99
CA LEU A 291 -21.45 -18.98 -0.68
C LEU A 291 -21.89 -17.99 0.43
N LEU A 292 -21.44 -16.73 0.35
CA LEU A 292 -21.80 -15.65 1.26
C LEU A 292 -23.12 -14.94 0.92
N GLY A 293 -23.84 -15.38 -0.12
CA GLY A 293 -25.16 -14.85 -0.51
C GLY A 293 -25.10 -13.63 -1.42
N TYR A 294 -23.95 -13.33 -2.02
CA TYR A 294 -23.80 -12.25 -3.00
C TYR A 294 -23.92 -12.77 -4.43
N ASP A 295 -24.52 -12.00 -5.33
CA ASP A 295 -24.69 -12.34 -6.73
C ASP A 295 -23.35 -12.56 -7.45
N HIS A 296 -22.33 -11.79 -7.09
CA HIS A 296 -20.97 -11.86 -7.63
C HIS A 296 -19.95 -11.16 -6.72
N HIS A 297 -18.67 -11.40 -6.99
CA HIS A 297 -17.57 -10.87 -6.18
C HIS A 297 -17.54 -9.34 -6.08
N SER A 298 -17.87 -8.61 -7.15
CA SER A 298 -17.90 -7.15 -7.12
C SER A 298 -19.00 -6.62 -6.19
N ALA A 299 -20.15 -7.31 -6.06
CA ALA A 299 -21.18 -6.95 -5.08
C ALA A 299 -20.69 -7.14 -3.65
N TYR A 300 -20.00 -8.27 -3.38
CA TYR A 300 -19.35 -8.51 -2.08
C TYR A 300 -18.34 -7.40 -1.71
N VAL A 301 -17.53 -6.95 -2.67
CA VAL A 301 -16.54 -5.89 -2.43
C VAL A 301 -17.21 -4.53 -2.28
N ALA A 302 -18.18 -4.19 -3.15
CA ALA A 302 -18.87 -2.89 -3.10
C ALA A 302 -19.62 -2.66 -1.78
N ASP A 303 -20.16 -3.72 -1.18
CA ASP A 303 -20.84 -3.65 0.12
C ASP A 303 -19.92 -3.19 1.27
N GLN A 304 -18.60 -3.32 1.09
CA GLN A 304 -17.57 -2.89 2.05
C GLN A 304 -17.07 -1.46 1.80
N GLY A 305 -17.37 -0.89 0.63
CA GLY A 305 -16.90 0.42 0.21
C GLY A 305 -17.95 1.52 0.33
N CYS A 306 -17.57 2.77 0.00
CA CYS A 306 -18.45 3.94 0.04
C CYS A 306 -19.64 3.84 -0.92
N ALA A 307 -19.45 3.19 -2.07
CA ALA A 307 -20.52 3.02 -3.06
C ALA A 307 -21.59 2.03 -2.62
N THR A 308 -21.28 1.12 -1.72
CA THR A 308 -22.13 0.07 -1.14
C THR A 308 -22.77 -0.90 -2.13
N THR A 309 -23.01 -0.50 -3.37
CA THR A 309 -23.62 -1.33 -4.42
C THR A 309 -22.89 -1.20 -5.76
N THR A 310 -22.92 -2.26 -6.56
CA THR A 310 -22.39 -2.22 -7.93
C THR A 310 -23.18 -1.29 -8.85
N ASP A 311 -24.45 -1.03 -8.56
CA ASP A 311 -25.25 -0.08 -9.34
C ASP A 311 -24.74 1.36 -9.11
N ALA A 312 -24.42 1.74 -7.87
CA ALA A 312 -23.82 3.06 -7.57
C ALA A 312 -22.43 3.22 -8.23
N VAL A 313 -21.59 2.17 -8.22
CA VAL A 313 -20.31 2.16 -8.95
C VAL A 313 -20.55 2.38 -10.45
N ASN A 314 -21.47 1.63 -11.05
CA ASN A 314 -21.78 1.74 -12.47
C ASN A 314 -22.39 3.10 -12.84
N GLU A 315 -23.19 3.70 -11.97
CA GLU A 315 -23.74 5.05 -12.19
C GLU A 315 -22.61 6.09 -12.30
N ILE A 316 -21.62 6.04 -11.40
CA ILE A 316 -20.44 6.93 -11.47
C ILE A 316 -19.68 6.73 -12.77
N LEU A 317 -19.37 5.46 -13.12
CA LEU A 317 -18.61 5.13 -14.34
C LEU A 317 -19.35 5.56 -15.60
N HIS A 318 -20.66 5.33 -15.69
CA HIS A 318 -21.47 5.76 -16.83
C HIS A 318 -21.59 7.28 -16.95
N ARG A 319 -21.59 8.01 -15.82
CA ARG A 319 -21.62 9.47 -15.80
C ARG A 319 -20.28 10.08 -16.24
N VAL A 320 -19.15 9.55 -15.75
CA VAL A 320 -17.82 10.12 -16.00
C VAL A 320 -17.25 9.62 -17.35
N GLY A 321 -17.44 8.34 -17.69
CA GLY A 321 -16.81 7.69 -18.84
C GLY A 321 -17.01 8.43 -20.18
N PRO A 322 -18.21 8.83 -20.58
CA PRO A 322 -18.42 9.54 -21.84
C PRO A 322 -17.66 10.87 -21.93
N ALA A 323 -17.63 11.64 -20.84
CA ALA A 323 -16.90 12.91 -20.79
C ALA A 323 -15.38 12.69 -20.86
N ALA A 324 -14.86 11.69 -20.15
CA ALA A 324 -13.44 11.32 -20.19
C ALA A 324 -13.01 10.87 -21.59
N VAL A 325 -13.81 10.00 -22.26
CA VAL A 325 -13.54 9.56 -23.64
C VAL A 325 -13.60 10.74 -24.63
N ALA A 326 -14.57 11.65 -24.48
CA ALA A 326 -14.65 12.83 -25.34
C ALA A 326 -13.44 13.75 -25.13
N ASN A 327 -12.94 13.87 -23.91
CA ASN A 327 -11.72 14.63 -23.62
C ASN A 327 -10.48 13.99 -24.24
N ALA A 328 -10.29 12.68 -24.00
CA ALA A 328 -9.16 11.92 -24.57
C ALA A 328 -9.11 11.99 -26.10
N ARG A 329 -10.27 11.99 -26.78
CA ARG A 329 -10.31 12.18 -28.24
C ARG A 329 -9.83 13.56 -28.66
N ARG A 330 -10.22 14.64 -27.96
CA ARG A 330 -9.72 16.00 -28.26
C ARG A 330 -8.21 16.11 -28.04
N GLU A 331 -7.72 15.48 -27.00
CA GLU A 331 -6.28 15.41 -26.73
C GLU A 331 -5.55 14.63 -27.84
N ALA A 332 -6.08 13.46 -28.25
CA ALA A 332 -5.56 12.67 -29.35
C ALA A 332 -5.48 13.47 -30.66
N ASP A 333 -6.51 14.23 -31.01
CA ASP A 333 -6.53 15.09 -32.21
C ASP A 333 -5.41 16.16 -32.15
N ALA A 334 -5.17 16.75 -30.97
CA ALA A 334 -4.09 17.73 -30.78
C ALA A 334 -2.69 17.08 -30.87
N LEU A 335 -2.53 15.88 -30.29
CA LEU A 335 -1.27 15.12 -30.36
C LEU A 335 -1.00 14.62 -31.79
N GLN A 336 -2.03 14.16 -32.52
CA GLN A 336 -1.89 13.79 -33.94
C GLN A 336 -1.42 14.98 -34.78
N ALA A 337 -2.03 16.16 -34.61
CA ALA A 337 -1.62 17.36 -35.32
C ALA A 337 -0.14 17.77 -35.05
N GLN A 338 0.35 17.47 -33.86
CA GLN A 338 1.73 17.65 -33.48
C GLN A 338 2.65 16.61 -34.12
N LEU A 339 2.21 15.33 -34.10
CA LEU A 339 2.93 14.22 -34.74
C LEU A 339 3.12 14.48 -36.25
N ASP A 340 2.08 15.00 -36.93
CA ASP A 340 2.13 15.34 -38.37
C ASP A 340 3.22 16.38 -38.72
N GLN A 341 3.62 17.22 -37.76
CA GLN A 341 4.71 18.20 -37.94
C GLN A 341 6.09 17.55 -37.77
N ILE A 342 6.20 16.51 -36.95
CA ILE A 342 7.45 15.82 -36.62
C ILE A 342 7.70 14.68 -37.64
N GLU A 343 6.66 13.90 -37.92
CA GLU A 343 6.71 12.71 -38.78
C GLU A 343 5.46 12.68 -39.68
N PRO A 344 5.49 13.41 -40.84
CA PRO A 344 4.34 13.53 -41.73
C PRO A 344 3.82 12.16 -42.21
N GLY A 345 2.53 11.91 -41.99
CA GLY A 345 1.86 10.66 -42.39
C GLY A 345 1.91 9.53 -41.36
N ALA A 346 2.55 9.74 -40.21
CA ALA A 346 2.50 8.80 -39.11
C ALA A 346 1.12 8.88 -38.38
N THR A 347 0.62 7.75 -37.94
CA THR A 347 -0.57 7.68 -37.09
C THR A 347 -0.17 7.71 -35.63
N LEU A 348 -0.91 8.44 -34.81
CA LEU A 348 -0.73 8.48 -33.36
C LEU A 348 -0.96 7.08 -32.77
N GLU A 349 0.03 6.58 -32.06
CA GLU A 349 0.01 5.28 -31.42
C GLU A 349 0.13 5.44 -29.88
N PRO A 350 -0.23 4.45 -29.06
CA PRO A 350 -0.18 4.56 -27.61
C PRO A 350 1.20 4.93 -27.04
N TRP A 351 2.28 4.48 -27.66
CA TRP A 351 3.67 4.81 -27.27
C TRP A 351 4.10 6.24 -27.60
N ASP A 352 3.30 6.98 -28.39
CA ASP A 352 3.57 8.38 -28.73
C ASP A 352 2.96 9.35 -27.71
N TRP A 353 1.92 8.91 -27.00
CA TRP A 353 1.09 9.77 -26.17
C TRP A 353 1.88 10.58 -25.15
N GLN A 354 2.66 9.91 -24.30
CA GLN A 354 3.42 10.59 -23.23
C GLN A 354 4.47 11.55 -23.79
N HIS A 355 5.17 11.14 -24.84
CA HIS A 355 6.16 11.99 -25.49
C HIS A 355 5.55 13.26 -26.10
N LEU A 356 4.48 13.10 -26.87
CA LEU A 356 3.81 14.25 -27.51
C LEU A 356 3.09 15.13 -26.48
N ALA A 357 2.52 14.55 -25.44
CA ALA A 357 1.93 15.30 -24.34
C ALA A 357 2.97 16.17 -23.62
N GLU A 358 4.18 15.64 -23.40
CA GLU A 358 5.29 16.40 -22.82
C GLU A 358 5.74 17.54 -23.74
N LEU A 359 5.88 17.29 -25.02
CA LEU A 359 6.19 18.33 -25.99
C LEU A 359 5.10 19.43 -26.02
N GLU A 360 3.82 19.05 -25.94
CA GLU A 360 2.70 19.99 -25.88
C GLU A 360 2.71 20.80 -24.57
N ARG A 361 3.02 20.16 -23.44
CA ARG A 361 3.18 20.82 -22.14
C ARG A 361 4.28 21.89 -22.22
N VAL A 362 5.45 21.53 -22.73
CA VAL A 362 6.57 22.47 -22.91
C VAL A 362 6.17 23.62 -23.84
N ARG A 363 5.50 23.32 -24.95
CA ARG A 363 5.05 24.34 -25.91
C ARG A 363 4.05 25.32 -25.31
N ARG A 364 3.07 24.82 -24.53
CA ARG A 364 2.02 25.67 -23.95
C ARG A 364 2.49 26.51 -22.79
N PHE A 365 3.28 25.91 -21.92
CA PHE A 365 3.61 26.52 -20.64
C PHE A 365 5.03 27.09 -20.62
N SER A 366 5.87 26.79 -21.63
CA SER A 366 7.29 27.15 -21.68
C SER A 366 8.03 26.81 -20.37
N LEU A 367 7.59 25.74 -19.71
CA LEU A 367 8.08 25.30 -18.42
C LEU A 367 9.03 24.11 -18.64
N ASP A 368 10.32 24.34 -18.38
CA ASP A 368 11.32 23.29 -18.30
C ASP A 368 11.44 22.84 -16.84
N ASP A 369 11.10 21.59 -16.56
CA ASP A 369 11.19 21.02 -15.22
C ASP A 369 12.61 21.12 -14.63
N ASN A 370 13.63 21.08 -15.49
CA ASN A 370 15.02 21.26 -15.06
C ASN A 370 15.29 22.65 -14.45
N LEU A 371 14.52 23.67 -14.86
CA LEU A 371 14.60 25.01 -14.28
C LEU A 371 13.90 25.09 -12.90
N LEU A 372 12.92 24.22 -12.64
CA LEU A 372 12.21 24.16 -11.36
C LEU A 372 12.96 23.33 -10.32
N ARG A 373 13.56 22.22 -10.71
CA ARG A 373 14.24 21.28 -9.79
C ARG A 373 15.16 21.92 -8.77
N PRO A 374 16.00 22.94 -9.09
CA PRO A 374 16.86 23.58 -8.09
C PRO A 374 16.11 24.25 -6.93
N TYR A 375 14.83 24.59 -7.12
CA TYR A 375 13.96 25.16 -6.09
C TYR A 375 13.23 24.10 -5.27
N LEU A 376 13.20 22.86 -5.75
CA LEU A 376 12.44 21.75 -5.20
C LEU A 376 13.36 20.75 -4.49
N ALA A 377 14.22 21.26 -3.60
CA ALA A 377 15.01 20.40 -2.71
C ALA A 377 14.07 19.75 -1.67
N PHE A 378 14.15 18.43 -1.51
CA PHE A 378 13.26 17.64 -0.67
C PHE A 378 13.06 18.23 0.73
N GLU A 379 14.14 18.48 1.47
CA GLU A 379 14.04 19.03 2.83
C GLU A 379 13.33 20.39 2.86
N LYS A 380 13.57 21.22 1.85
CA LYS A 380 12.90 22.51 1.73
C LYS A 380 11.42 22.36 1.41
N VAL A 381 11.05 21.46 0.48
CA VAL A 381 9.65 21.18 0.16
C VAL A 381 8.92 20.59 1.37
N LEU A 382 9.57 19.68 2.10
CA LEU A 382 8.99 19.08 3.30
C LEU A 382 8.73 20.15 4.39
N VAL A 383 9.74 20.92 4.73
CA VAL A 383 9.65 21.86 5.88
C VAL A 383 8.92 23.15 5.51
N ASP A 384 9.37 23.83 4.44
CA ASP A 384 8.83 25.14 4.04
C ASP A 384 7.53 25.03 3.22
N GLY A 385 7.22 23.84 2.72
CA GLY A 385 6.01 23.55 1.95
C GLY A 385 4.99 22.74 2.76
N VAL A 386 5.25 21.45 2.92
CA VAL A 386 4.29 20.49 3.51
C VAL A 386 3.97 20.83 4.96
N PHE A 387 5.00 20.94 5.83
CA PHE A 387 4.81 21.24 7.24
C PHE A 387 4.28 22.64 7.46
N ALA A 388 4.77 23.63 6.71
CA ALA A 388 4.26 25.00 6.81
C ALA A 388 2.77 25.06 6.42
N SER A 389 2.34 24.34 5.36
CA SER A 389 0.93 24.28 4.97
C SER A 389 0.06 23.64 6.06
N ALA A 390 0.55 22.57 6.70
CA ALA A 390 -0.17 21.94 7.81
C ALA A 390 -0.25 22.87 9.05
N THR A 391 0.83 23.62 9.32
CA THR A 391 0.83 24.62 10.39
C THR A 391 -0.18 25.72 10.11
N ASP A 392 -0.23 26.24 8.90
CA ASP A 392 -1.16 27.31 8.52
C ASP A 392 -2.62 26.85 8.56
N LEU A 393 -2.91 25.58 8.19
CA LEU A 393 -4.26 25.05 8.13
C LEU A 393 -4.78 24.55 9.47
N TYR A 394 -3.93 23.88 10.25
CA TYR A 394 -4.34 23.14 11.46
C TYR A 394 -3.68 23.65 12.74
N GLY A 395 -2.67 24.54 12.64
CA GLY A 395 -1.94 25.05 13.80
C GLY A 395 -0.89 24.10 14.36
N ILE A 396 -0.76 22.88 13.82
CA ILE A 396 0.21 21.88 14.30
C ILE A 396 1.63 22.27 13.92
N THR A 397 2.61 21.85 14.73
CA THR A 397 4.03 22.14 14.49
C THR A 397 4.87 20.87 14.55
N PHE A 398 6.05 20.90 13.91
CA PHE A 398 6.92 19.73 13.72
C PHE A 398 8.30 19.98 14.30
N THR A 399 8.77 19.09 15.16
CA THR A 399 10.09 19.15 15.78
C THR A 399 10.88 17.89 15.43
N ARG A 400 12.04 18.04 14.80
CA ARG A 400 12.90 16.91 14.41
C ARG A 400 13.40 16.16 15.66
N ARG A 401 13.39 14.83 15.59
CA ARG A 401 13.77 13.89 16.66
C ARG A 401 14.83 12.90 16.16
N ASP A 402 16.10 13.31 16.21
CA ASP A 402 17.23 12.46 15.80
C ASP A 402 17.49 11.28 16.76
N ASP A 403 16.88 11.29 17.94
CA ASP A 403 16.91 10.21 18.93
C ASP A 403 15.88 9.10 18.66
N LEU A 404 14.90 9.33 17.80
CA LEU A 404 13.87 8.36 17.43
C LEU A 404 14.14 7.85 16.00
N VAL A 405 14.77 6.68 15.93
CA VAL A 405 15.21 6.08 14.66
C VAL A 405 14.09 5.19 14.11
N GLY A 406 13.77 5.32 12.81
CA GLY A 406 12.83 4.46 12.12
C GLY A 406 13.43 3.10 11.76
N TYR A 407 12.75 2.36 10.88
CA TYR A 407 13.11 1.00 10.45
C TYR A 407 14.36 0.95 9.55
N THR A 408 14.83 2.09 9.04
CA THR A 408 16.11 2.22 8.33
C THR A 408 16.86 3.47 8.83
N SER A 409 18.17 3.50 8.60
CA SER A 409 19.01 4.67 8.94
C SER A 409 18.72 5.92 8.09
N GLU A 410 17.87 5.81 7.08
CA GLU A 410 17.48 6.91 6.20
C GLU A 410 16.19 7.59 6.63
N CYS A 411 15.45 6.96 7.54
CA CYS A 411 14.27 7.55 8.11
C CYS A 411 14.62 8.79 8.95
N VAL A 412 13.75 9.81 8.84
CA VAL A 412 13.82 11.02 9.63
C VAL A 412 12.52 11.17 10.40
N SER A 413 12.60 11.28 11.72
CA SER A 413 11.44 11.39 12.59
C SER A 413 11.17 12.82 13.00
N TYR A 414 9.89 13.20 13.06
CA TYR A 414 9.44 14.49 13.57
C TYR A 414 8.31 14.28 14.58
N GLU A 415 8.47 14.90 15.73
CA GLU A 415 7.42 14.98 16.75
C GLU A 415 6.44 16.09 16.35
N VAL A 416 5.16 15.75 16.40
CA VAL A 416 4.07 16.65 16.04
C VAL A 416 3.41 17.18 17.32
N HIS A 417 3.24 18.50 17.38
CA HIS A 417 2.60 19.17 18.51
C HIS A 417 1.34 19.88 18.04
N ASP A 418 0.32 19.86 18.87
CA ASP A 418 -0.89 20.66 18.67
C ASP A 418 -0.59 22.16 18.81
N ALA A 419 -1.56 23.01 18.48
CA ALA A 419 -1.46 24.47 18.52
C ALA A 419 -1.09 25.03 19.91
N ASP A 420 -1.43 24.32 20.99
CA ASP A 420 -1.07 24.68 22.37
C ASP A 420 0.32 24.17 22.80
N GLY A 421 1.03 23.47 21.91
CA GLY A 421 2.35 22.87 22.16
C GLY A 421 2.32 21.49 22.81
N THR A 422 1.14 20.88 22.97
CA THR A 422 1.01 19.51 23.49
C THR A 422 1.53 18.50 22.45
N PRO A 423 2.44 17.58 22.81
CA PRO A 423 2.86 16.50 21.92
C PRO A 423 1.65 15.59 21.58
N MET A 424 1.40 15.35 20.28
CA MET A 424 0.23 14.61 19.84
C MET A 424 0.55 13.39 18.97
N ALA A 425 1.69 13.38 18.28
CA ALA A 425 2.00 12.34 17.32
C ALA A 425 3.49 12.27 16.96
N LEU A 426 3.86 11.23 16.23
CA LEU A 426 5.16 11.13 15.57
C LEU A 426 4.96 10.82 14.08
N VAL A 427 5.69 11.49 13.19
CA VAL A 427 5.78 11.14 11.77
C VAL A 427 7.20 10.71 11.42
N VAL A 428 7.33 9.58 10.73
CA VAL A 428 8.58 9.01 10.24
C VAL A 428 8.61 9.10 8.74
N ILE A 429 9.52 9.89 8.19
CA ILE A 429 9.66 10.10 6.74
C ILE A 429 10.78 9.21 6.21
N ASP A 430 10.47 8.39 5.22
CA ASP A 430 11.42 7.55 4.47
C ASP A 430 11.47 7.99 3.00
N PRO A 431 12.39 8.91 2.63
CA PRO A 431 12.30 9.60 1.35
C PRO A 431 12.85 8.83 0.15
N TYR A 432 13.81 7.90 0.34
CA TYR A 432 14.65 7.43 -0.76
C TYR A 432 14.28 6.04 -1.26
N ALA A 433 14.43 5.86 -2.58
CA ALA A 433 14.33 4.55 -3.24
C ALA A 433 15.50 3.64 -2.85
N ARG A 434 15.19 2.35 -2.72
CA ARG A 434 16.13 1.24 -2.48
C ARG A 434 15.74 0.03 -3.34
N PRO A 435 16.66 -0.86 -3.72
CA PRO A 435 16.33 -2.10 -4.43
C PRO A 435 15.37 -3.02 -3.63
N THR A 436 15.41 -2.90 -2.30
CA THR A 436 14.63 -3.66 -1.32
C THR A 436 13.33 -2.97 -0.92
N LYS A 437 13.04 -1.79 -1.45
CA LYS A 437 11.85 -1.01 -1.16
C LYS A 437 10.76 -1.21 -2.23
N GLN A 438 9.52 -1.32 -1.80
CA GLN A 438 8.37 -1.32 -2.69
C GLN A 438 8.32 -0.03 -3.54
N GLY A 439 7.86 -0.16 -4.80
CA GLY A 439 7.69 0.99 -5.69
C GLY A 439 6.43 1.79 -5.37
N GLY A 440 6.42 3.06 -5.81
CA GLY A 440 5.34 4.01 -5.53
C GLY A 440 5.63 4.88 -4.32
N ALA A 441 4.60 5.47 -3.74
CA ALA A 441 4.64 6.15 -2.46
C ALA A 441 3.47 5.65 -1.62
N TRP A 442 3.57 5.72 -0.30
CA TRP A 442 2.50 5.28 0.60
C TRP A 442 2.70 5.79 2.02
N MET A 443 1.60 5.90 2.73
CA MET A 443 1.54 6.10 4.18
C MET A 443 1.20 4.80 4.90
N THR A 444 1.69 4.59 6.11
CA THR A 444 1.30 3.48 7.00
C THR A 444 1.34 3.94 8.46
N ASN A 445 0.40 3.45 9.28
CA ASN A 445 0.47 3.62 10.72
C ASN A 445 1.37 2.54 11.34
N LEU A 446 2.39 2.95 12.11
CA LEU A 446 3.15 2.07 12.99
C LEU A 446 2.45 1.88 14.33
N VAL A 447 1.78 2.94 14.81
CA VAL A 447 0.92 2.92 15.98
C VAL A 447 -0.34 3.69 15.62
N ASP A 448 -1.49 3.07 15.83
CA ASP A 448 -2.79 3.71 15.65
C ASP A 448 -3.17 4.49 16.90
N GLN A 449 -3.83 5.64 16.71
CA GLN A 449 -4.33 6.40 17.84
C GLN A 449 -5.50 5.67 18.52
N SER A 450 -5.54 5.67 19.86
CA SER A 450 -6.68 5.14 20.61
C SER A 450 -6.76 5.74 22.01
N HIS A 451 -7.90 6.33 22.33
CA HIS A 451 -8.15 6.76 23.72
C HIS A 451 -8.32 5.58 24.68
N LEU A 452 -8.91 4.46 24.21
CA LEU A 452 -9.10 3.26 25.03
C LEU A 452 -7.75 2.67 25.48
N LEU A 453 -6.76 2.68 24.58
CA LEU A 453 -5.43 2.12 24.84
C LEU A 453 -4.45 3.17 25.34
N GLY A 454 -4.79 4.47 25.28
CA GLY A 454 -3.89 5.58 25.60
C GLY A 454 -2.73 5.71 24.60
N GLU A 455 -2.95 5.28 23.35
CA GLU A 455 -1.95 5.31 22.27
C GLU A 455 -2.08 6.60 21.47
N LEU A 456 -0.92 7.24 21.20
CA LEU A 456 -0.77 8.36 20.26
C LEU A 456 -0.25 7.83 18.92
N PRO A 457 -0.64 8.43 17.79
CA PRO A 457 -0.31 7.86 16.48
C PRO A 457 1.17 8.03 16.12
N VAL A 458 1.72 7.01 15.48
CA VAL A 458 2.99 7.05 14.76
C VAL A 458 2.72 6.68 13.32
N VAL A 459 2.89 7.64 12.42
CA VAL A 459 2.68 7.43 10.98
C VAL A 459 3.99 7.41 10.22
N THR A 460 4.02 6.74 9.08
CA THR A 460 5.17 6.73 8.18
C THR A 460 4.78 7.23 6.81
N ASN A 461 5.61 8.11 6.24
CA ASN A 461 5.50 8.59 4.87
C ASN A 461 6.64 8.02 4.05
N ASN A 462 6.32 7.21 3.06
CA ASN A 462 7.28 6.52 2.23
C ASN A 462 7.27 7.08 0.81
N CYS A 463 8.42 7.60 0.37
CA CYS A 463 8.64 8.04 -0.99
C CYS A 463 9.70 7.16 -1.70
N ASN A 464 9.88 7.38 -2.99
CA ASN A 464 10.91 6.73 -3.79
C ASN A 464 11.71 7.77 -4.59
N LEU A 465 12.25 8.77 -3.86
CA LEU A 465 13.11 9.79 -4.46
C LEU A 465 14.48 9.21 -4.80
N THR A 466 15.07 9.70 -5.89
CA THR A 466 16.46 9.35 -6.22
C THR A 466 17.39 9.87 -5.13
N ARG A 467 18.23 8.98 -4.58
CA ARG A 467 19.21 9.35 -3.56
C ARG A 467 20.21 10.36 -4.12
N PRO A 468 20.47 11.48 -3.42
CA PRO A 468 21.48 12.44 -3.86
C PRO A 468 22.88 11.88 -3.65
N SER A 469 23.80 12.19 -4.57
CA SER A 469 25.21 11.84 -4.48
C SER A 469 26.05 13.03 -4.01
N GLY A 470 27.16 12.74 -3.31
CA GLY A 470 28.19 13.76 -2.97
C GLY A 470 27.72 14.88 -2.05
N GLY A 471 26.78 14.63 -1.15
CA GLY A 471 26.28 15.63 -0.18
C GLY A 471 25.42 16.74 -0.81
N LYS A 472 24.95 16.55 -2.04
CA LYS A 472 24.00 17.47 -2.69
C LYS A 472 22.58 17.22 -2.16
N PRO A 473 21.69 18.22 -2.20
CA PRO A 473 20.28 18.03 -1.84
C PRO A 473 19.58 17.09 -2.84
N ALA A 474 18.60 16.31 -2.38
CA ALA A 474 17.71 15.56 -3.25
C ALA A 474 16.77 16.54 -3.97
N LEU A 475 16.88 16.64 -5.28
CA LEU A 475 16.03 17.51 -6.07
C LEU A 475 14.84 16.73 -6.62
N MET A 476 13.64 17.22 -6.33
CA MET A 476 12.36 16.60 -6.71
C MET A 476 11.91 17.06 -8.09
N SER A 477 11.16 16.23 -8.80
CA SER A 477 10.29 16.69 -9.89
C SER A 477 9.03 17.34 -9.31
N TRP A 478 8.27 18.05 -10.14
CA TRP A 478 6.98 18.58 -9.73
C TRP A 478 6.00 17.45 -9.32
N ASP A 479 6.02 16.34 -10.02
CA ASP A 479 5.24 15.15 -9.71
C ASP A 479 5.60 14.58 -8.33
N ASN A 480 6.90 14.49 -7.99
CA ASN A 480 7.31 14.08 -6.64
C ASN A 480 6.81 15.04 -5.55
N VAL A 481 6.74 16.35 -5.84
CA VAL A 481 6.17 17.33 -4.89
C VAL A 481 4.69 17.04 -4.67
N ILE A 482 3.92 16.86 -5.74
CA ILE A 482 2.50 16.50 -5.64
C ILE A 482 2.32 15.21 -4.84
N THR A 483 3.11 14.18 -5.14
CA THR A 483 3.08 12.90 -4.43
C THR A 483 3.38 13.07 -2.93
N LEU A 484 4.41 13.84 -2.57
CA LEU A 484 4.74 14.09 -1.17
C LEU A 484 3.58 14.78 -0.41
N PHE A 485 2.93 15.77 -1.02
CA PHE A 485 1.75 16.42 -0.46
C PHE A 485 0.56 15.46 -0.35
N HIS A 486 0.38 14.59 -1.34
CA HIS A 486 -0.68 13.57 -1.34
C HIS A 486 -0.51 12.59 -0.17
N GLU A 487 0.68 11.97 -0.07
CA GLU A 487 0.96 11.03 1.03
C GLU A 487 0.91 11.70 2.40
N PHE A 488 1.32 12.98 2.47
CA PHE A 488 1.18 13.72 3.71
C PHE A 488 -0.29 14.05 4.05
N GLY A 489 -1.17 14.11 3.07
CA GLY A 489 -2.62 14.16 3.30
C GLY A 489 -3.13 12.93 4.04
N HIS A 490 -2.63 11.75 3.68
CA HIS A 490 -2.91 10.51 4.43
C HIS A 490 -2.25 10.52 5.82
N ASP A 491 -1.01 11.06 5.95
CA ASP A 491 -0.39 11.26 7.26
C ASP A 491 -1.26 12.12 8.18
N LEU A 492 -1.80 13.23 7.68
CA LEU A 492 -2.69 14.11 8.46
C LEU A 492 -3.92 13.37 8.97
N HIS A 493 -4.49 12.47 8.17
CA HIS A 493 -5.61 11.64 8.60
C HIS A 493 -5.22 10.76 9.81
N GLY A 494 -4.04 10.14 9.79
CA GLY A 494 -3.52 9.36 10.92
C GLY A 494 -3.16 10.24 12.12
N LEU A 495 -2.44 11.35 11.89
CA LEU A 495 -1.95 12.27 12.92
C LEU A 495 -3.09 12.95 13.70
N LEU A 496 -4.18 13.31 13.01
CA LEU A 496 -5.33 14.01 13.57
C LEU A 496 -6.45 13.07 14.02
N SER A 497 -6.21 11.77 14.04
CA SER A 497 -7.16 10.78 14.56
C SER A 497 -7.49 11.06 16.02
N ASP A 498 -8.79 11.05 16.35
CA ASP A 498 -9.32 11.33 17.69
C ASP A 498 -10.48 10.38 18.00
N VAL A 499 -10.15 9.09 18.17
CA VAL A 499 -11.14 8.03 18.35
C VAL A 499 -10.86 7.21 19.61
N ARG A 500 -11.94 6.63 20.17
CA ARG A 500 -11.84 5.72 21.30
C ARG A 500 -11.22 4.39 20.90
N TYR A 501 -11.64 3.83 19.76
CA TYR A 501 -11.37 2.47 19.34
C TYR A 501 -10.26 2.42 18.28
N VAL A 502 -9.26 1.60 18.53
CA VAL A 502 -8.07 1.49 17.69
C VAL A 502 -8.40 1.00 16.27
N SER A 503 -9.37 0.11 16.12
CA SER A 503 -9.80 -0.41 14.82
C SER A 503 -10.51 0.63 13.93
N ARG A 504 -10.78 1.82 14.46
CA ARG A 504 -11.43 2.94 13.75
C ARG A 504 -10.53 4.16 13.63
N SER A 505 -9.24 3.98 13.89
CA SER A 505 -8.23 5.02 13.79
C SER A 505 -7.63 5.12 12.38
N GLY A 506 -7.03 6.27 12.09
CA GLY A 506 -6.26 6.51 10.87
C GLY A 506 -7.08 6.31 9.60
N THR A 507 -6.49 5.67 8.62
CA THR A 507 -7.03 5.45 7.27
C THR A 507 -8.00 4.26 7.17
N GLU A 508 -8.48 3.72 8.28
CA GLU A 508 -9.42 2.58 8.30
C GLU A 508 -10.88 2.96 7.97
N THR A 509 -11.23 4.24 7.91
CA THR A 509 -12.45 4.68 7.21
C THR A 509 -12.37 4.24 5.74
N PRO A 510 -13.51 3.99 5.05
CA PRO A 510 -13.48 3.48 3.70
C PRO A 510 -12.44 4.21 2.85
N ARG A 511 -11.42 3.49 2.39
CA ARG A 511 -10.24 4.04 1.70
C ARG A 511 -10.62 4.89 0.50
N ASP A 512 -11.67 4.49 -0.22
CA ASP A 512 -12.22 5.19 -1.36
C ASP A 512 -12.89 6.54 -1.02
N PHE A 513 -13.00 6.90 0.26
CA PHE A 513 -13.49 8.22 0.67
C PHE A 513 -12.36 9.25 0.81
N VAL A 514 -11.13 8.81 1.04
CA VAL A 514 -9.98 9.68 1.34
C VAL A 514 -9.17 9.98 0.07
N GLU A 515 -9.11 9.08 -0.88
CA GLU A 515 -8.46 9.24 -2.18
C GLU A 515 -9.34 10.00 -3.19
#